data_2eb283230ba60d3a01f99dc3f7e6c301
#
_entry.id   2eb283230ba60d3a01f99dc3f7e6c301
#
_cell.length_a   1.000
_cell.length_b   1.000
_cell.length_c   1.000
_cell.angle_alpha   90.00
_cell.angle_beta   90.00
_cell.angle_gamma   90.00
#
_symmetry.space_group_name_H-M   'P 1'
#
loop_
_entity.id
_entity.type
_entity.pdbx_description
1 polymer ?
#
loop_
_entity_poly.entity_id
_entity_poly.type
_entity_poly.pdbx_seq_one_letter_code
_entity_poly.pdbx_strand_id
1 'polypeptide(L)'
;MLFRSDFGAVSVSYAIPLAGTLAELPALADELWGNERLLADSRGHVERLLHDLGDAAVRPRIADFVEDYSIFQIEGFSAPCEAAALWTDHAPTVAQILRAAPHALSQQEIADATASRLSFGLADATFIDTDAALVFDPEGDDVRAVLEFANTQLLEMRFLDQQLDDALERAYETLLRRPERPWALAPYGAELRRLARLQLDGATLFEQVTNALKLVGDQYLARVYGLASRRFHLGEWDASISRKLQTIDGIYAKLADRAAGRRMEALEWIIIALIAVELVVSAVTALSHG
;
A
#
# COMPACT_ATOMS: atom_id res chain seq x y z
N MET A 1 4.31 -9.91 -21.75
CA MET A 1 3.99 -10.09 -20.34
C MET A 1 5.27 -9.92 -19.55
N LEU A 2 5.33 -8.93 -18.68
CA LEU A 2 6.48 -8.65 -17.81
C LEU A 2 6.06 -8.93 -16.37
N PHE A 3 6.95 -9.54 -15.58
CA PHE A 3 6.81 -9.66 -14.14
C PHE A 3 7.80 -8.73 -13.46
N ARG A 4 7.31 -7.97 -12.52
CA ARG A 4 8.13 -7.18 -11.60
C ARG A 4 7.70 -7.53 -10.17
N SER A 5 8.65 -7.79 -9.30
CA SER A 5 8.41 -8.00 -7.87
C SER A 5 9.20 -6.96 -7.11
N ASP A 6 8.48 -6.08 -6.43
CA ASP A 6 9.04 -5.12 -5.49
C ASP A 6 8.34 -5.39 -4.14
N PHE A 7 9.08 -5.67 -3.08
CA PHE A 7 8.59 -5.90 -1.69
C PHE A 7 7.49 -6.94 -1.47
N GLY A 8 7.21 -7.80 -2.41
CA GLY A 8 6.12 -8.76 -2.34
C GLY A 8 4.91 -8.37 -3.19
N ALA A 9 4.90 -7.23 -3.83
CA ALA A 9 3.98 -6.96 -4.93
C ALA A 9 4.50 -7.56 -6.23
N VAL A 10 3.60 -8.12 -7.04
CA VAL A 10 3.91 -8.66 -8.36
C VAL A 10 3.05 -7.92 -9.38
N SER A 11 3.67 -7.23 -10.32
CA SER A 11 3.00 -6.61 -11.46
C SER A 11 2.93 -7.59 -12.63
N VAL A 12 1.76 -7.73 -13.23
CA VAL A 12 1.52 -8.49 -14.45
C VAL A 12 1.03 -7.52 -15.52
N SER A 13 1.88 -7.22 -16.50
CA SER A 13 1.55 -6.26 -17.57
C SER A 13 1.14 -6.96 -18.85
N TYR A 14 0.03 -6.52 -19.42
CA TYR A 14 -0.49 -6.95 -20.72
C TYR A 14 -0.28 -5.84 -21.75
N ALA A 15 0.51 -6.11 -22.77
CA ALA A 15 0.65 -5.20 -23.92
C ALA A 15 -0.33 -5.59 -25.02
N ILE A 16 -1.30 -4.72 -25.28
CA ILE A 16 -2.35 -4.93 -26.30
C ILE A 16 -2.14 -3.91 -27.42
N PRO A 17 -1.60 -4.31 -28.58
CA PRO A 17 -1.44 -3.38 -29.69
C PRO A 17 -2.79 -2.96 -30.25
N LEU A 18 -2.96 -1.65 -30.42
CA LEU A 18 -4.21 -1.06 -30.89
C LEU A 18 -3.97 -0.21 -32.13
N ALA A 19 -4.93 -0.20 -33.03
CA ALA A 19 -5.01 0.73 -34.13
C ALA A 19 -6.48 1.14 -34.29
N GLY A 20 -6.74 2.47 -34.29
CA GLY A 20 -8.12 2.98 -34.35
C GLY A 20 -8.16 4.48 -34.14
N THR A 21 -9.30 4.97 -33.76
CA THR A 21 -9.52 6.39 -33.47
C THR A 21 -9.50 6.67 -31.98
N LEU A 22 -9.13 7.88 -31.59
CA LEU A 22 -9.18 8.29 -30.19
C LEU A 22 -10.59 8.14 -29.56
N ALA A 23 -11.64 8.28 -30.38
CA ALA A 23 -13.04 8.15 -29.95
C ALA A 23 -13.44 6.71 -29.56
N GLU A 24 -12.70 5.70 -29.96
CA GLU A 24 -12.95 4.28 -29.62
C GLU A 24 -12.35 3.90 -28.27
N LEU A 25 -11.35 4.64 -27.79
CA LEU A 25 -10.64 4.33 -26.55
C LEU A 25 -11.49 4.39 -25.26
N PRO A 26 -12.48 5.30 -25.10
CA PRO A 26 -13.33 5.30 -23.91
C PRO A 26 -14.10 3.98 -23.70
N ALA A 27 -14.58 3.35 -24.77
CA ALA A 27 -15.26 2.05 -24.67
C ALA A 27 -14.30 0.92 -24.27
N LEU A 28 -13.07 0.97 -24.80
CA LEU A 28 -12.01 0.03 -24.40
C LEU A 28 -11.57 0.25 -22.93
N ALA A 29 -11.47 1.49 -22.50
CA ALA A 29 -11.13 1.83 -21.11
C ALA A 29 -12.18 1.25 -20.14
N ASP A 30 -13.46 1.38 -20.44
CA ASP A 30 -14.56 0.80 -19.67
C ASP A 30 -14.50 -0.75 -19.65
N GLU A 31 -14.16 -1.39 -20.79
CA GLU A 31 -13.97 -2.85 -20.84
C GLU A 31 -12.77 -3.34 -20.03
N LEU A 32 -11.70 -2.58 -19.98
CA LEU A 32 -10.47 -2.93 -19.26
C LEU A 32 -10.59 -2.68 -17.75
N TRP A 33 -11.39 -1.71 -17.35
CA TRP A 33 -11.55 -1.34 -15.96
C TRP A 33 -12.20 -2.45 -15.14
N GLY A 34 -11.52 -2.92 -14.10
CA GLY A 34 -12.00 -4.01 -13.25
C GLY A 34 -12.25 -5.31 -14.01
N ASN A 35 -11.52 -5.59 -15.10
CA ASN A 35 -11.74 -6.76 -15.95
C ASN A 35 -11.42 -8.06 -15.21
N GLU A 36 -12.46 -8.75 -14.73
CA GLU A 36 -12.35 -9.99 -13.96
C GLU A 36 -11.55 -11.10 -14.65
N ARG A 37 -11.58 -11.16 -15.99
CA ARG A 37 -10.84 -12.17 -16.76
C ARG A 37 -9.34 -11.91 -16.71
N LEU A 38 -8.93 -10.66 -16.90
CA LEU A 38 -7.52 -10.26 -16.79
C LEU A 38 -7.01 -10.42 -15.36
N LEU A 39 -7.83 -10.07 -14.36
CA LEU A 39 -7.49 -10.26 -12.94
C LEU A 39 -7.32 -11.74 -12.60
N ALA A 40 -8.22 -12.61 -13.05
CA ALA A 40 -8.11 -14.05 -12.83
C ALA A 40 -6.89 -14.67 -13.55
N ASP A 41 -6.62 -14.24 -14.78
CA ASP A 41 -5.44 -14.68 -15.55
C ASP A 41 -4.13 -14.22 -14.87
N SER A 42 -4.07 -12.97 -14.42
CA SER A 42 -2.94 -12.42 -13.67
C SER A 42 -2.67 -13.23 -12.40
N ARG A 43 -3.72 -13.56 -11.64
CA ARG A 43 -3.60 -14.42 -10.45
C ARG A 43 -3.03 -15.80 -10.80
N GLY A 44 -3.54 -16.43 -11.88
CA GLY A 44 -3.03 -17.71 -12.36
C GLY A 44 -1.56 -17.65 -12.79
N HIS A 45 -1.09 -16.52 -13.31
CA HIS A 45 0.32 -16.31 -13.62
C HIS A 45 1.17 -16.22 -12.36
N VAL A 46 0.73 -15.47 -11.34
CA VAL A 46 1.44 -15.35 -10.06
C VAL A 46 1.48 -16.69 -9.34
N GLU A 47 0.40 -17.47 -9.36
CA GLU A 47 0.36 -18.81 -8.76
C GLU A 47 1.37 -19.75 -9.43
N ARG A 48 1.47 -19.74 -10.76
CA ARG A 48 2.49 -20.51 -11.48
C ARG A 48 3.91 -20.07 -11.12
N LEU A 49 4.17 -18.76 -11.07
CA LEU A 49 5.47 -18.23 -10.67
C LEU A 49 5.86 -18.70 -9.27
N LEU A 50 4.96 -18.64 -8.29
CA LEU A 50 5.21 -19.13 -6.94
C LEU A 50 5.43 -20.64 -6.88
N HIS A 51 4.72 -21.41 -7.71
CA HIS A 51 4.93 -22.84 -7.86
C HIS A 51 6.34 -23.16 -8.40
N ASP A 52 6.76 -22.44 -9.43
CA ASP A 52 8.07 -22.63 -10.07
C ASP A 52 9.23 -22.22 -9.16
N LEU A 53 9.02 -21.21 -8.31
CA LEU A 53 10.00 -20.80 -7.30
C LEU A 53 10.16 -21.84 -6.17
N GLY A 54 9.13 -22.65 -5.90
CA GLY A 54 9.16 -23.72 -4.91
C GLY A 54 9.74 -23.27 -3.57
N ASP A 55 10.76 -23.99 -3.08
CA ASP A 55 11.41 -23.73 -1.79
C ASP A 55 12.18 -22.38 -1.72
N ALA A 56 12.42 -21.73 -2.85
CA ALA A 56 13.01 -20.38 -2.89
C ALA A 56 12.03 -19.30 -2.38
N ALA A 57 10.73 -19.57 -2.45
CA ALA A 57 9.71 -18.70 -1.93
C ALA A 57 9.46 -18.95 -0.43
N VAL A 58 9.83 -18.01 0.41
CA VAL A 58 9.64 -18.13 1.87
C VAL A 58 8.21 -17.80 2.26
N ARG A 59 7.40 -18.80 2.61
CA ARG A 59 5.99 -18.66 3.00
C ARG A 59 5.15 -17.99 1.92
N PRO A 60 5.09 -18.53 0.71
CA PRO A 60 4.34 -17.96 -0.39
C PRO A 60 2.87 -17.84 -0.01
N ARG A 61 2.32 -16.64 -0.18
CA ARG A 61 0.91 -16.33 0.05
C ARG A 61 0.49 -15.21 -0.87
N ILE A 62 -0.56 -15.43 -1.65
CA ILE A 62 -1.19 -14.40 -2.46
C ILE A 62 -2.30 -13.78 -1.63
N ALA A 63 -2.26 -12.47 -1.44
CA ALA A 63 -3.33 -11.72 -0.82
C ALA A 63 -4.47 -11.49 -1.82
N ASP A 64 -5.70 -11.34 -1.31
CA ASP A 64 -6.86 -10.94 -2.12
C ASP A 64 -6.91 -9.40 -2.23
N PHE A 65 -5.77 -8.80 -2.57
CA PHE A 65 -5.62 -7.38 -2.72
C PHE A 65 -4.95 -7.10 -4.06
N VAL A 66 -5.67 -6.44 -4.95
CA VAL A 66 -5.28 -6.20 -6.33
C VAL A 66 -5.53 -4.75 -6.67
N GLU A 67 -4.67 -4.18 -7.50
CA GLU A 67 -4.81 -2.87 -8.12
C GLU A 67 -4.67 -3.06 -9.62
N ASP A 68 -5.58 -2.54 -10.40
CA ASP A 68 -5.49 -2.48 -11.85
C ASP A 68 -5.26 -1.04 -12.31
N TYR A 69 -4.45 -0.88 -13.35
CA TYR A 69 -4.12 0.43 -13.90
C TYR A 69 -3.94 0.33 -15.41
N SER A 70 -4.67 1.13 -16.17
CA SER A 70 -4.59 1.13 -17.62
C SER A 70 -3.69 2.26 -18.13
N ILE A 71 -2.72 1.93 -18.99
CA ILE A 71 -1.85 2.93 -19.63
C ILE A 71 -2.11 2.88 -21.14
N PHE A 72 -2.69 3.95 -21.67
CA PHE A 72 -2.94 4.13 -23.10
C PHE A 72 -1.75 4.90 -23.71
N GLN A 73 -0.85 4.17 -24.37
CA GLN A 73 0.27 4.78 -25.08
C GLN A 73 -0.09 5.02 -26.55
N ILE A 74 -0.03 6.27 -26.98
CA ILE A 74 -0.26 6.68 -28.37
C ILE A 74 1.10 6.99 -28.99
N GLU A 75 1.54 6.15 -29.89
CA GLU A 75 2.82 6.30 -30.58
C GLU A 75 2.79 7.34 -31.69
N GLY A 76 1.61 7.64 -32.22
CA GLY A 76 1.41 8.67 -33.24
C GLY A 76 0.01 8.68 -33.82
N PHE A 77 -0.25 9.72 -34.59
CA PHE A 77 -1.47 9.87 -35.36
C PHE A 77 -1.16 9.77 -36.86
N SER A 78 -2.13 9.30 -37.62
CA SER A 78 -2.03 9.26 -39.11
C SER A 78 -1.93 10.64 -39.75
N ALA A 79 -2.43 11.70 -39.07
CA ALA A 79 -2.26 13.09 -39.45
C ALA A 79 -1.43 13.81 -38.39
N PRO A 80 -0.66 14.86 -38.73
CA PRO A 80 0.07 15.65 -37.77
C PRO A 80 -0.88 16.18 -36.67
N CYS A 81 -0.59 15.87 -35.42
CA CYS A 81 -1.33 16.32 -34.26
C CYS A 81 -0.34 16.92 -33.25
N GLU A 82 -0.58 18.14 -32.84
CA GLU A 82 0.16 18.72 -31.73
C GLU A 82 -0.37 18.15 -30.42
N ALA A 83 0.51 17.85 -29.49
CA ALA A 83 0.11 17.35 -28.18
C ALA A 83 -0.91 18.27 -27.48
N ALA A 84 -0.82 19.58 -27.72
CA ALA A 84 -1.77 20.56 -27.17
C ALA A 84 -3.23 20.30 -27.57
N ALA A 85 -3.51 19.76 -28.75
CA ALA A 85 -4.86 19.42 -29.18
C ALA A 85 -5.54 18.39 -28.27
N LEU A 86 -4.77 17.54 -27.56
CA LEU A 86 -5.33 16.57 -26.64
C LEU A 86 -6.06 17.20 -25.45
N TRP A 87 -5.60 18.35 -24.98
CA TRP A 87 -6.26 19.04 -23.85
C TRP A 87 -7.05 20.29 -24.25
N THR A 88 -7.02 20.71 -25.51
CA THR A 88 -7.88 21.76 -26.02
C THR A 88 -9.10 21.18 -26.75
N ASP A 89 -8.87 20.39 -27.79
CA ASP A 89 -9.91 19.94 -28.70
C ASP A 89 -10.46 18.57 -28.31
N HIS A 90 -9.63 17.73 -27.69
CA HIS A 90 -9.97 16.35 -27.32
C HIS A 90 -10.10 16.12 -25.81
N ALA A 91 -10.09 17.20 -24.99
CA ALA A 91 -10.20 17.10 -23.54
C ALA A 91 -11.37 16.21 -23.04
N PRO A 92 -12.59 16.28 -23.63
CA PRO A 92 -13.67 15.39 -23.22
C PRO A 92 -13.36 13.92 -23.44
N THR A 93 -12.79 13.57 -24.59
CA THR A 93 -12.43 12.18 -24.92
C THR A 93 -11.28 11.69 -24.06
N VAL A 94 -10.26 12.51 -23.82
CA VAL A 94 -9.15 12.19 -22.89
C VAL A 94 -9.70 11.93 -21.49
N ALA A 95 -10.58 12.78 -20.98
CA ALA A 95 -11.21 12.58 -19.68
C ALA A 95 -12.02 11.29 -19.59
N GLN A 96 -12.76 10.94 -20.65
CA GLN A 96 -13.51 9.69 -20.73
C GLN A 96 -12.59 8.45 -20.69
N ILE A 97 -11.45 8.51 -21.37
CA ILE A 97 -10.44 7.44 -21.33
C ILE A 97 -9.89 7.27 -19.90
N LEU A 98 -9.49 8.39 -19.29
CA LEU A 98 -8.88 8.40 -17.96
C LEU A 98 -9.84 7.93 -16.84
N ARG A 99 -11.15 8.17 -17.02
CA ARG A 99 -12.22 7.80 -16.08
C ARG A 99 -12.93 6.49 -16.44
N ALA A 100 -12.47 5.79 -17.48
CA ALA A 100 -13.16 4.60 -17.99
C ALA A 100 -14.68 4.85 -18.18
N ALA A 101 -15.05 6.04 -18.70
CA ALA A 101 -16.44 6.48 -18.78
C ALA A 101 -16.91 6.58 -20.24
N PRO A 102 -17.73 5.63 -20.73
CA PRO A 102 -18.22 5.66 -22.13
C PRO A 102 -19.28 6.75 -22.36
N HIS A 103 -19.76 7.41 -21.31
CA HIS A 103 -20.77 8.46 -21.37
C HIS A 103 -20.15 9.87 -21.22
N ALA A 104 -20.93 10.90 -21.58
CA ALA A 104 -20.47 12.28 -21.47
C ALA A 104 -20.24 12.70 -20.00
N LEU A 105 -19.10 13.32 -19.75
CA LEU A 105 -18.72 13.87 -18.46
C LEU A 105 -19.10 15.34 -18.31
N SER A 106 -19.26 15.80 -17.08
CA SER A 106 -19.44 17.22 -16.78
C SER A 106 -18.16 18.03 -17.08
N GLN A 107 -18.29 19.34 -17.29
CA GLN A 107 -17.12 20.20 -17.49
C GLN A 107 -16.15 20.19 -16.31
N GLN A 108 -16.66 19.99 -15.10
CA GLN A 108 -15.84 19.88 -13.89
C GLN A 108 -15.02 18.58 -13.90
N GLU A 109 -15.63 17.45 -14.24
CA GLU A 109 -14.93 16.16 -14.35
C GLU A 109 -13.88 16.15 -15.45
N ILE A 110 -14.20 16.76 -16.61
CA ILE A 110 -13.25 16.92 -17.71
C ILE A 110 -12.03 17.73 -17.24
N ALA A 111 -12.27 18.85 -16.55
CA ALA A 111 -11.20 19.70 -16.04
C ALA A 111 -10.35 18.98 -14.98
N ASP A 112 -10.97 18.23 -14.07
CA ASP A 112 -10.25 17.47 -13.03
C ASP A 112 -9.42 16.32 -13.63
N ALA A 113 -10.02 15.49 -14.49
CA ALA A 113 -9.33 14.35 -15.10
C ALA A 113 -8.12 14.80 -15.96
N THR A 114 -8.21 15.96 -16.63
CA THR A 114 -7.14 16.49 -17.47
C THR A 114 -6.20 17.48 -16.76
N ALA A 115 -6.41 17.75 -15.47
CA ALA A 115 -5.58 18.68 -14.69
C ALA A 115 -4.16 18.15 -14.47
N SER A 116 -4.03 16.85 -14.19
CA SER A 116 -2.74 16.20 -13.94
C SER A 116 -2.06 15.79 -15.24
N ARG A 117 -1.41 16.77 -15.88
CA ARG A 117 -0.70 16.58 -17.15
C ARG A 117 0.69 17.17 -17.14
N LEU A 118 1.55 16.61 -17.98
CA LEU A 118 2.93 17.03 -18.18
C LEU A 118 3.32 16.84 -19.64
N SER A 119 4.17 17.70 -20.17
CA SER A 119 4.89 17.51 -21.43
C SER A 119 6.36 17.91 -21.26
N PHE A 120 7.24 17.30 -22.01
CA PHE A 120 8.64 17.68 -22.13
C PHE A 120 8.85 18.62 -23.31
N GLY A 121 8.27 18.27 -24.46
CA GLY A 121 8.34 19.01 -25.70
C GLY A 121 6.98 19.50 -26.20
N LEU A 122 6.90 19.76 -27.50
CA LEU A 122 5.66 20.14 -28.17
C LEU A 122 4.88 18.93 -28.72
N ALA A 123 5.58 17.79 -28.84
CA ALA A 123 5.06 16.59 -29.50
C ALA A 123 4.72 15.47 -28.54
N ASP A 124 4.91 15.66 -27.23
CA ASP A 124 4.60 14.68 -26.19
C ASP A 124 3.60 15.25 -25.18
N ALA A 125 2.82 14.36 -24.58
CA ALA A 125 1.94 14.67 -23.46
C ALA A 125 1.67 13.43 -22.61
N THR A 126 1.71 13.59 -21.30
CA THR A 126 1.33 12.56 -20.35
C THR A 126 0.22 13.08 -19.45
N PHE A 127 -0.90 12.36 -19.40
CA PHE A 127 -2.02 12.62 -18.49
C PHE A 127 -2.08 11.47 -17.50
N ILE A 128 -2.26 11.78 -16.24
CA ILE A 128 -2.26 10.79 -15.14
C ILE A 128 -3.52 10.98 -14.31
N ASP A 129 -4.32 9.93 -14.19
CA ASP A 129 -5.46 9.88 -13.29
C ASP A 129 -5.34 8.67 -12.34
N THR A 130 -6.30 8.48 -11.45
CA THR A 130 -6.30 7.43 -10.43
C THR A 130 -6.31 6.02 -11.01
N ASP A 131 -7.07 5.80 -12.10
CA ASP A 131 -7.32 4.47 -12.65
C ASP A 131 -6.65 4.25 -14.02
N ALA A 132 -6.23 5.34 -14.67
CA ALA A 132 -5.59 5.26 -15.98
C ALA A 132 -4.63 6.42 -16.25
N ALA A 133 -3.71 6.20 -17.20
CA ALA A 133 -2.89 7.23 -17.82
C ALA A 133 -3.02 7.20 -19.35
N LEU A 134 -2.85 8.36 -19.97
CA LEU A 134 -2.69 8.49 -21.41
C LEU A 134 -1.33 9.12 -21.68
N VAL A 135 -0.49 8.39 -22.40
CA VAL A 135 0.88 8.79 -22.77
C VAL A 135 0.91 8.98 -24.29
N PHE A 136 1.05 10.21 -24.73
CA PHE A 136 1.28 10.54 -26.14
C PHE A 136 2.78 10.77 -26.31
N ASP A 137 3.50 9.68 -26.62
CA ASP A 137 4.94 9.67 -26.84
C ASP A 137 5.33 8.33 -27.51
N PRO A 138 5.95 8.34 -28.69
CA PRO A 138 6.45 7.13 -29.35
C PRO A 138 7.51 6.39 -28.52
N GLU A 139 8.27 7.10 -27.70
CA GLU A 139 9.34 6.58 -26.84
C GLU A 139 8.92 6.54 -25.36
N GLY A 140 7.62 6.40 -25.07
CA GLY A 140 7.05 6.49 -23.74
C GLY A 140 7.32 5.31 -22.79
N ASP A 141 8.22 4.39 -23.10
CA ASP A 141 8.49 3.20 -22.30
C ASP A 141 9.01 3.54 -20.89
N ASP A 142 9.85 4.57 -20.77
CA ASP A 142 10.37 5.01 -19.47
C ASP A 142 9.25 5.67 -18.62
N VAL A 143 8.37 6.44 -19.26
CA VAL A 143 7.19 7.02 -18.61
C VAL A 143 6.28 5.91 -18.09
N ARG A 144 6.02 4.88 -18.91
CA ARG A 144 5.23 3.72 -18.52
C ARG A 144 5.84 2.99 -17.32
N ALA A 145 7.16 2.77 -17.32
CA ALA A 145 7.85 2.13 -16.21
C ALA A 145 7.74 2.93 -14.90
N VAL A 146 7.77 4.26 -14.97
CA VAL A 146 7.56 5.14 -13.82
C VAL A 146 6.12 5.06 -13.30
N LEU A 147 5.13 5.00 -14.19
CA LEU A 147 3.72 4.84 -13.81
C LEU A 147 3.44 3.47 -13.18
N GLU A 148 3.98 2.39 -13.75
CA GLU A 148 3.91 1.05 -13.14
C GLU A 148 4.52 1.04 -11.74
N PHE A 149 5.66 1.68 -11.56
CA PHE A 149 6.32 1.79 -10.25
C PHE A 149 5.45 2.55 -9.26
N ALA A 150 4.90 3.71 -9.64
CA ALA A 150 4.03 4.51 -8.77
C ALA A 150 2.74 3.76 -8.38
N ASN A 151 2.15 3.01 -9.32
CA ASN A 151 0.97 2.20 -9.06
C ASN A 151 1.27 1.00 -8.14
N THR A 152 2.39 0.32 -8.35
CA THR A 152 2.86 -0.74 -7.44
C THR A 152 3.03 -0.21 -6.02
N GLN A 153 3.60 0.98 -5.87
CA GLN A 153 3.76 1.63 -4.58
C GLN A 153 2.40 1.96 -3.93
N LEU A 154 1.42 2.43 -4.71
CA LEU A 154 0.06 2.66 -4.22
C LEU A 154 -0.55 1.37 -3.66
N LEU A 155 -0.44 0.25 -4.40
CA LEU A 155 -0.88 -1.07 -3.96
C LEU A 155 -0.26 -1.47 -2.63
N GLU A 156 1.05 -1.33 -2.50
CA GLU A 156 1.79 -1.70 -1.29
C GLU A 156 1.39 -0.83 -0.08
N MET A 157 1.24 0.48 -0.28
CA MET A 157 0.79 1.40 0.77
C MET A 157 -0.64 1.08 1.22
N ARG A 158 -1.57 0.84 0.31
CA ARG A 158 -2.95 0.47 0.62
C ARG A 158 -3.02 -0.87 1.34
N PHE A 159 -2.24 -1.85 0.92
CA PHE A 159 -2.14 -3.14 1.58
C PHE A 159 -1.58 -3.04 3.00
N LEU A 160 -0.51 -2.24 3.19
CA LEU A 160 0.06 -2.00 4.51
C LEU A 160 -0.93 -1.25 5.42
N ASP A 161 -1.62 -0.25 4.90
CA ASP A 161 -2.65 0.51 5.64
C ASP A 161 -3.77 -0.41 6.15
N GLN A 162 -4.25 -1.34 5.32
CA GLN A 162 -5.23 -2.35 5.73
C GLN A 162 -4.68 -3.30 6.81
N GLN A 163 -3.43 -3.76 6.68
CA GLN A 163 -2.82 -4.60 7.72
C GLN A 163 -2.69 -3.87 9.06
N LEU A 164 -2.45 -2.56 9.01
CA LEU A 164 -2.39 -1.73 10.21
C LEU A 164 -3.78 -1.52 10.83
N ASP A 165 -4.84 -1.40 10.05
CA ASP A 165 -6.22 -1.38 10.57
C ASP A 165 -6.55 -2.67 11.31
N ASP A 166 -6.26 -3.82 10.74
CA ASP A 166 -6.41 -5.12 11.39
C ASP A 166 -5.57 -5.22 12.68
N ALA A 167 -4.37 -4.64 12.69
CA ALA A 167 -3.51 -4.65 13.86
C ALA A 167 -4.02 -3.71 14.96
N LEU A 168 -4.58 -2.56 14.59
CA LEU A 168 -5.23 -1.62 15.51
C LEU A 168 -6.45 -2.25 16.19
N GLU A 169 -7.32 -2.90 15.42
CA GLU A 169 -8.50 -3.59 15.95
C GLU A 169 -8.10 -4.63 17.00
N ARG A 170 -7.14 -5.50 16.68
CA ARG A 170 -6.61 -6.49 17.64
C ARG A 170 -5.97 -5.85 18.87
N ALA A 171 -5.25 -4.75 18.69
CA ALA A 171 -4.63 -4.03 19.80
C ALA A 171 -5.69 -3.43 20.74
N TYR A 172 -6.76 -2.85 20.20
CA TYR A 172 -7.89 -2.36 20.97
C TYR A 172 -8.64 -3.48 21.68
N GLU A 173 -8.94 -4.59 21.02
CA GLU A 173 -9.57 -5.76 21.67
C GLU A 173 -8.71 -6.24 22.84
N THR A 174 -7.40 -6.34 22.64
CA THR A 174 -6.45 -6.76 23.68
C THR A 174 -6.44 -5.78 24.86
N LEU A 175 -6.53 -4.48 24.60
CA LEU A 175 -6.58 -3.44 25.62
C LEU A 175 -7.86 -3.51 26.46
N LEU A 176 -9.00 -3.86 25.82
CA LEU A 176 -10.32 -3.93 26.45
C LEU A 176 -10.55 -5.24 27.20
N ARG A 177 -9.88 -6.33 26.82
CA ARG A 177 -10.00 -7.62 27.50
C ARG A 177 -9.44 -7.52 28.93
N ARG A 178 -10.29 -7.84 29.93
CA ARG A 178 -9.81 -8.07 31.31
C ARG A 178 -9.11 -9.42 31.34
N PRO A 179 -7.87 -9.51 31.83
CA PRO A 179 -7.18 -10.78 31.95
C PRO A 179 -7.90 -11.66 32.97
N GLU A 180 -8.33 -12.84 32.55
CA GLU A 180 -9.02 -13.81 33.43
C GLU A 180 -8.10 -14.39 34.53
N ARG A 181 -6.78 -14.26 34.38
CA ARG A 181 -5.78 -14.75 35.33
C ARG A 181 -4.70 -13.69 35.59
N PRO A 182 -4.52 -13.25 36.86
CA PRO A 182 -3.58 -12.18 37.20
C PRO A 182 -2.10 -12.54 36.93
N TRP A 183 -1.73 -13.81 36.86
CA TRP A 183 -0.35 -14.29 36.59
C TRP A 183 -0.12 -14.82 35.16
N ALA A 184 -1.09 -14.81 34.31
CA ALA A 184 -0.88 -15.17 32.92
C ALA A 184 0.02 -14.10 32.29
N LEU A 185 1.27 -14.47 32.02
CA LEU A 185 2.18 -13.71 31.19
C LEU A 185 1.51 -13.59 29.82
N ALA A 186 0.87 -12.43 29.58
CA ALA A 186 0.18 -12.20 28.33
C ALA A 186 1.17 -12.35 27.17
N PRO A 187 0.85 -13.09 26.12
CA PRO A 187 1.76 -13.39 25.01
C PRO A 187 1.85 -12.19 24.03
N TYR A 188 2.16 -10.98 24.55
CA TYR A 188 2.33 -9.78 23.72
C TYR A 188 3.57 -9.87 22.81
N GLY A 189 4.50 -10.78 23.08
CA GLY A 189 5.72 -10.91 22.31
C GLY A 189 5.53 -11.28 20.83
N ALA A 190 4.47 -11.98 20.49
CA ALA A 190 4.14 -12.31 19.09
C ALA A 190 3.60 -11.08 18.36
N GLU A 191 2.71 -10.34 19.00
CA GLU A 191 2.13 -9.10 18.45
C GLU A 191 3.18 -8.00 18.30
N LEU A 192 4.05 -7.81 19.30
CA LEU A 192 5.18 -6.87 19.21
C LEU A 192 6.13 -7.20 18.05
N ARG A 193 6.42 -8.51 17.83
CA ARG A 193 7.22 -8.93 16.67
C ARG A 193 6.52 -8.68 15.35
N ARG A 194 5.21 -8.82 15.29
CA ARG A 194 4.42 -8.50 14.09
C ARG A 194 4.46 -7.01 13.80
N LEU A 195 4.26 -6.17 14.82
CA LEU A 195 4.37 -4.73 14.70
C LEU A 195 5.74 -4.28 14.21
N ALA A 196 6.82 -4.84 14.81
CA ALA A 196 8.18 -4.54 14.37
C ALA A 196 8.43 -4.89 12.89
N ARG A 197 7.80 -5.93 12.37
CA ARG A 197 7.85 -6.25 10.94
C ARG A 197 7.11 -5.21 10.10
N LEU A 198 5.89 -4.83 10.50
CA LEU A 198 5.12 -3.79 9.78
C LEU A 198 5.86 -2.44 9.77
N GLN A 199 6.55 -2.09 10.87
CA GLN A 199 7.41 -0.90 10.92
C GLN A 199 8.59 -1.02 9.96
N LEU A 200 9.23 -2.19 9.90
CA LEU A 200 10.33 -2.43 8.97
C LEU A 200 9.86 -2.39 7.52
N ASP A 201 8.73 -3.02 7.21
CA ASP A 201 8.14 -3.04 5.87
C ASP A 201 7.81 -1.60 5.41
N GLY A 202 7.19 -0.81 6.29
CA GLY A 202 6.94 0.61 6.03
C GLY A 202 8.22 1.42 5.78
N ALA A 203 9.23 1.30 6.65
CA ALA A 203 10.49 2.02 6.49
C ALA A 203 11.21 1.65 5.18
N THR A 204 11.13 0.38 4.80
CA THR A 204 11.77 -0.12 3.56
C THR A 204 11.07 0.40 2.31
N LEU A 205 9.73 0.51 2.31
CA LEU A 205 8.95 1.14 1.23
C LEU A 205 9.42 2.58 0.98
N PHE A 206 9.60 3.38 2.04
CA PHE A 206 10.04 4.78 1.91
C PHE A 206 11.47 4.94 1.41
N GLU A 207 12.38 4.10 1.88
CA GLU A 207 13.77 4.16 1.45
C GLU A 207 13.92 3.89 -0.06
N GLN A 208 13.13 2.96 -0.59
CA GLN A 208 13.20 2.62 -2.02
C GLN A 208 12.65 3.70 -2.93
N VAL A 209 11.56 4.36 -2.55
CA VAL A 209 11.04 5.51 -3.29
C VAL A 209 12.11 6.60 -3.43
N THR A 210 12.76 6.91 -2.31
CA THR A 210 13.83 7.90 -2.29
C THR A 210 15.02 7.48 -3.15
N ASN A 211 15.32 6.19 -3.18
CA ASN A 211 16.44 5.66 -3.96
C ASN A 211 16.10 5.50 -5.45
N ALA A 212 14.87 5.08 -5.79
CA ALA A 212 14.42 5.01 -7.18
C ALA A 212 14.44 6.39 -7.84
N LEU A 213 13.98 7.44 -7.15
CA LEU A 213 14.05 8.83 -7.62
C LEU A 213 15.49 9.33 -7.81
N LYS A 214 16.45 8.87 -7.02
CA LYS A 214 17.88 9.21 -7.19
C LYS A 214 18.52 8.47 -8.37
N LEU A 215 18.03 7.27 -8.69
CA LEU A 215 18.51 6.48 -9.84
C LEU A 215 17.94 6.97 -11.17
N VAL A 216 16.76 7.64 -11.16
CA VAL A 216 16.21 8.33 -12.32
C VAL A 216 16.98 9.64 -12.48
N GLY A 217 18.12 9.56 -13.19
CA GLY A 217 18.95 10.74 -13.52
C GLY A 217 18.26 11.74 -14.46
N ASP A 218 17.05 11.42 -14.93
CA ASP A 218 16.23 12.24 -15.80
C ASP A 218 15.25 13.10 -14.99
N GLN A 219 15.39 14.42 -15.12
CA GLN A 219 14.54 15.39 -14.48
C GLN A 219 13.08 15.30 -14.94
N TYR A 220 12.81 14.88 -16.17
CA TYR A 220 11.46 14.70 -16.69
C TYR A 220 10.74 13.54 -16.01
N LEU A 221 11.38 12.38 -15.92
CA LEU A 221 10.81 11.21 -15.27
C LEU A 221 10.57 11.46 -13.76
N ALA A 222 11.43 12.21 -13.10
CA ALA A 222 11.21 12.65 -11.72
C ALA A 222 9.94 13.54 -11.60
N ARG A 223 9.64 14.37 -12.59
CA ARG A 223 8.41 15.17 -12.65
C ARG A 223 7.18 14.29 -12.92
N VAL A 224 7.29 13.30 -13.80
CA VAL A 224 6.23 12.30 -14.05
C VAL A 224 5.89 11.57 -12.77
N TYR A 225 6.89 11.03 -12.06
CA TYR A 225 6.68 10.40 -10.77
C TYR A 225 6.05 11.35 -9.74
N GLY A 226 6.54 12.58 -9.63
CA GLY A 226 5.97 13.57 -8.73
C GLY A 226 4.51 13.92 -9.05
N LEU A 227 4.11 13.88 -10.32
CA LEU A 227 2.74 14.07 -10.74
C LEU A 227 1.87 12.85 -10.37
N ALA A 228 2.33 11.63 -10.67
CA ALA A 228 1.67 10.39 -10.29
C ALA A 228 1.51 10.27 -8.76
N SER A 229 2.57 10.54 -8.01
CA SER A 229 2.57 10.53 -6.54
C SER A 229 1.51 11.46 -5.93
N ARG A 230 1.35 12.65 -6.50
CA ARG A 230 0.29 13.58 -6.06
C ARG A 230 -1.10 13.07 -6.44
N ARG A 231 -1.28 12.54 -7.66
CA ARG A 231 -2.59 12.06 -8.13
C ARG A 231 -3.03 10.81 -7.38
N PHE A 232 -2.11 9.93 -7.01
CA PHE A 232 -2.36 8.74 -6.20
C PHE A 232 -2.38 9.00 -4.70
N HIS A 233 -2.20 10.26 -4.28
CA HIS A 233 -2.18 10.66 -2.86
C HIS A 233 -1.15 9.90 -2.01
N LEU A 234 0.00 9.49 -2.59
CA LEU A 234 0.99 8.66 -1.88
C LEU A 234 1.48 9.30 -0.58
N GLY A 235 1.62 10.63 -0.53
CA GLY A 235 1.98 11.35 0.69
C GLY A 235 0.92 11.29 1.80
N GLU A 236 -0.36 11.20 1.43
CA GLU A 236 -1.45 11.05 2.39
C GLU A 236 -1.51 9.64 2.96
N TRP A 237 -1.29 8.63 2.11
CA TRP A 237 -1.13 7.24 2.54
C TRP A 237 0.04 7.07 3.51
N ASP A 238 1.20 7.67 3.20
CA ASP A 238 2.36 7.71 4.08
C ASP A 238 2.03 8.28 5.46
N ALA A 239 1.41 9.45 5.48
CA ALA A 239 1.01 10.09 6.72
C ALA A 239 -0.02 9.25 7.52
N SER A 240 -0.91 8.54 6.84
CA SER A 240 -1.88 7.61 7.46
C SER A 240 -1.17 6.44 8.12
N ILE A 241 -0.31 5.76 7.38
CA ILE A 241 0.51 4.62 7.84
C ILE A 241 1.33 5.01 9.08
N SER A 242 2.04 6.15 9.00
CA SER A 242 2.86 6.65 10.10
C SER A 242 2.04 6.91 11.38
N ARG A 243 0.86 7.53 11.26
CA ARG A 243 -0.04 7.76 12.40
C ARG A 243 -0.56 6.45 13.00
N LYS A 244 -0.93 5.47 12.17
CA LYS A 244 -1.40 4.16 12.63
C LYS A 244 -0.31 3.41 13.38
N LEU A 245 0.92 3.40 12.85
CA LEU A 245 2.09 2.81 13.51
C LEU A 245 2.33 3.42 14.88
N GLN A 246 2.33 4.76 14.99
CA GLN A 246 2.52 5.46 16.27
C GLN A 246 1.40 5.14 17.26
N THR A 247 0.16 5.02 16.79
CA THR A 247 -0.98 4.68 17.63
C THR A 247 -0.86 3.26 18.20
N ILE A 248 -0.49 2.30 17.37
CA ILE A 248 -0.29 0.90 17.76
C ILE A 248 0.85 0.81 18.78
N ASP A 249 1.97 1.49 18.53
CA ASP A 249 3.11 1.58 19.45
C ASP A 249 2.68 2.11 20.83
N GLY A 250 1.89 3.18 20.86
CA GLY A 250 1.36 3.75 22.09
C GLY A 250 0.43 2.81 22.84
N ILE A 251 -0.38 1.99 22.15
CA ILE A 251 -1.24 0.98 22.77
C ILE A 251 -0.39 -0.13 23.41
N TYR A 252 0.61 -0.66 22.69
CA TYR A 252 1.47 -1.71 23.21
C TYR A 252 2.38 -1.24 24.35
N ALA A 253 2.85 0.01 24.33
CA ALA A 253 3.55 0.61 25.47
C ALA A 253 2.68 0.59 26.72
N LYS A 254 1.42 1.04 26.61
CA LYS A 254 0.45 1.02 27.74
C LYS A 254 0.16 -0.41 28.23
N LEU A 255 0.09 -1.38 27.33
CA LEU A 255 -0.10 -2.79 27.69
C LEU A 255 1.12 -3.36 28.43
N ALA A 256 2.33 -3.00 27.98
CA ALA A 256 3.57 -3.37 28.64
C ALA A 256 3.68 -2.77 30.05
N ASP A 257 3.35 -1.50 30.22
CA ASP A 257 3.35 -0.81 31.51
C ASP A 257 2.35 -1.44 32.50
N ARG A 258 1.13 -1.76 32.02
CA ARG A 258 0.13 -2.48 32.82
C ARG A 258 0.59 -3.87 33.23
N ALA A 259 1.32 -4.57 32.34
CA ALA A 259 1.86 -5.89 32.65
C ALA A 259 3.00 -5.79 33.70
N ALA A 260 3.85 -4.78 33.60
CA ALA A 260 4.91 -4.52 34.58
C ALA A 260 4.34 -4.14 35.96
N GLY A 261 3.34 -3.26 36.01
CA GLY A 261 2.65 -2.87 37.26
C GLY A 261 2.06 -4.08 37.98
N ARG A 262 1.35 -4.98 37.25
CA ARG A 262 0.77 -6.20 37.84
C ARG A 262 1.81 -7.18 38.39
N ARG A 263 2.98 -7.25 37.75
CA ARG A 263 4.08 -8.08 38.30
C ARG A 263 4.59 -7.51 39.63
N MET A 264 4.68 -6.19 39.73
CA MET A 264 5.07 -5.53 40.97
C MET A 264 4.08 -5.77 42.08
N GLU A 265 2.77 -5.58 41.82
CA GLU A 265 1.68 -5.89 42.77
C GLU A 265 1.71 -7.37 43.20
N ALA A 266 1.92 -8.31 42.28
CA ALA A 266 2.02 -9.73 42.61
C ALA A 266 3.22 -10.03 43.53
N LEU A 267 4.37 -9.39 43.31
CA LEU A 267 5.54 -9.53 44.16
C LEU A 267 5.28 -8.94 45.55
N GLU A 268 4.61 -7.79 45.65
CA GLU A 268 4.21 -7.21 46.93
C GLU A 268 3.31 -8.16 47.74
N TRP A 269 2.31 -8.76 47.09
CA TRP A 269 1.43 -9.75 47.73
C TRP A 269 2.19 -11.00 48.18
N ILE A 270 3.17 -11.49 47.41
CA ILE A 270 4.04 -12.62 47.81
C ILE A 270 4.84 -12.22 49.05
N ILE A 271 5.44 -11.04 49.10
CA ILE A 271 6.20 -10.56 50.25
C ILE A 271 5.30 -10.47 51.51
N ILE A 272 4.09 -9.88 51.36
CA ILE A 272 3.13 -9.77 52.44
C ILE A 272 2.73 -11.15 52.96
N ALA A 273 2.47 -12.13 52.06
CA ALA A 273 2.14 -13.48 52.44
C ALA A 273 3.28 -14.18 53.17
N LEU A 274 4.53 -14.01 52.72
CA LEU A 274 5.71 -14.56 53.37
C LEU A 274 5.90 -14.00 54.80
N ILE A 275 5.75 -12.68 54.96
CA ILE A 275 5.83 -12.03 56.29
C ILE A 275 4.72 -12.54 57.21
N ALA A 276 3.51 -12.68 56.69
CA ALA A 276 2.39 -13.22 57.48
C ALA A 276 2.64 -14.66 57.92
N VAL A 277 3.16 -15.54 57.07
CA VAL A 277 3.57 -16.90 57.41
C VAL A 277 4.66 -16.91 58.46
N GLU A 278 5.68 -16.06 58.35
CA GLU A 278 6.76 -15.95 59.30
C GLU A 278 6.26 -15.53 60.69
N LEU A 279 5.37 -14.54 60.75
CA LEU A 279 4.74 -14.12 62.03
C LEU A 279 3.92 -15.22 62.65
N VAL A 280 3.15 -16.00 61.85
CA VAL A 280 2.37 -17.14 62.39
C VAL A 280 3.31 -18.24 62.90
N VAL A 281 4.33 -18.59 62.21
CA VAL A 281 5.33 -19.57 62.63
C VAL A 281 6.03 -19.12 63.93
N SER A 282 6.47 -17.88 63.98
CA SER A 282 7.09 -17.28 65.19
C SER A 282 6.13 -17.31 66.38
N ALA A 283 4.85 -16.97 66.20
CA ALA A 283 3.84 -17.04 67.28
C ALA A 283 3.60 -18.45 67.75
N VAL A 284 3.49 -19.42 66.85
CA VAL A 284 3.29 -20.85 67.20
C VAL A 284 4.50 -21.42 67.94
N THR A 285 5.73 -21.09 67.51
CA THR A 285 6.98 -21.53 68.19
C THR A 285 7.12 -20.90 69.57
N ALA A 286 6.74 -19.62 69.75
CA ALA A 286 6.74 -18.97 71.05
C ALA A 286 5.74 -19.60 72.04
N LEU A 287 4.54 -19.99 71.56
CA LEU A 287 3.50 -20.68 72.32
C LEU A 287 3.88 -22.15 72.68
N SER A 288 4.72 -22.80 71.91
CA SER A 288 5.13 -24.20 72.11
C SER A 288 6.34 -24.33 73.07
N HIS A 289 7.02 -23.22 73.40
CA HIS A 289 8.22 -23.20 74.29
C HIS A 289 7.95 -22.49 75.63
N GLY A 290 6.73 -21.99 75.86
CA GLY A 290 6.26 -21.47 77.14
C GLY A 290 5.30 -22.46 77.81
#